data_5957b7d5cd77fbaab5092f25f1f83186
#
_entry.id   5957b7d5cd77fbaab5092f25f1f83186
#
_cell.length_a   1.000
_cell.length_b   1.000
_cell.length_c   1.000
_cell.angle_alpha   90.00
_cell.angle_beta   90.00
_cell.angle_gamma   90.00
#
_symmetry.space_group_name_H-M   'P 1'
#
loop_
_entity.id
_entity.type
_entity.pdbx_description
1 polymer ?
#
loop_
_entity_poly.entity_id
_entity_poly.type
_entity_poly.pdbx_seq_one_letter_code
_entity_poly.pdbx_strand_id
1 'polypeptide(L)'
;LWRQDEARIGQQTKLTRRWAKRGTRPSAPKDQRRASAWIFGAICPAEGKGAGIVLPRCNSEAMSLHLEEIAFHVAPGAHAVLILDQAGWHGSAELVVPANITLMPLPPRCPELNPVENVWQFMRDNWLSNRIFKSYDDIVDHCCFAWNKLVDQPWKIMSIGLRPWAHGF
;
A
#
# COMPACT_ATOMS: atom_id res chain seq x y z
N LEU A 1 10.53 -12.22 -4.20
CA LEU A 1 10.85 -10.82 -3.91
C LEU A 1 9.57 -10.05 -3.63
N TRP A 2 9.48 -9.45 -2.46
CA TRP A 2 8.36 -8.62 -2.01
C TRP A 2 8.76 -7.15 -2.00
N ARG A 3 7.79 -6.26 -2.13
CA ARG A 3 7.97 -4.80 -2.07
C ARG A 3 6.88 -4.20 -1.20
N GLN A 4 7.26 -3.35 -0.27
CA GLN A 4 6.40 -2.85 0.79
C GLN A 4 6.39 -1.31 0.80
N ASP A 5 5.26 -0.73 1.22
CA ASP A 5 5.09 0.71 1.44
C ASP A 5 3.84 0.99 2.28
N GLU A 6 3.69 2.21 2.78
CA GLU A 6 2.51 2.66 3.52
C GLU A 6 1.82 3.84 2.84
N ALA A 7 0.50 3.86 2.95
CA ALA A 7 -0.30 4.98 2.51
C ALA A 7 -1.23 5.48 3.61
N ARG A 8 -1.26 6.79 3.81
CA ARG A 8 -2.27 7.43 4.66
C ARG A 8 -3.53 7.71 3.86
N ILE A 9 -4.66 7.20 4.34
CA ILE A 9 -6.00 7.43 3.79
C ILE A 9 -6.84 8.14 4.85
N GLY A 10 -7.53 9.20 4.47
CA GLY A 10 -8.31 9.96 5.44
C GLY A 10 -9.37 10.85 4.80
N GLN A 11 -10.07 11.58 5.64
CA GLN A 11 -11.16 12.46 5.23
C GLN A 11 -10.68 13.62 4.33
N GLN A 12 -9.45 14.09 4.53
CA GLN A 12 -8.80 15.05 3.63
C GLN A 12 -8.14 14.32 2.45
N THR A 13 -8.94 13.72 1.57
CA THR A 13 -8.44 13.06 0.38
C THR A 13 -8.01 14.04 -0.70
N LYS A 14 -7.00 13.66 -1.49
CA LYS A 14 -6.69 14.37 -2.73
C LYS A 14 -7.82 14.16 -3.74
N LEU A 15 -8.23 15.26 -4.40
CA LEU A 15 -9.14 15.18 -5.53
C LEU A 15 -8.38 14.63 -6.74
N THR A 16 -8.88 13.56 -7.32
CA THR A 16 -8.34 13.00 -8.56
C THR A 16 -9.21 13.41 -9.75
N ARG A 17 -8.61 13.47 -10.93
CA ARG A 17 -9.33 13.75 -12.19
C ARG A 17 -10.32 12.63 -12.48
N ARG A 18 -11.49 12.99 -13.02
CA ARG A 18 -12.49 12.05 -13.49
C ARG A 18 -12.91 12.39 -14.91
N TRP A 19 -13.29 11.38 -15.65
CA TRP A 19 -13.95 11.57 -16.94
C TRP A 19 -15.30 12.22 -16.74
N ALA A 20 -15.60 13.24 -17.56
CA ALA A 20 -16.86 13.94 -17.55
C ALA A 20 -17.25 14.32 -18.98
N LYS A 21 -18.53 14.64 -19.20
CA LYS A 21 -19.01 15.11 -20.51
C LYS A 21 -18.23 16.36 -20.91
N ARG A 22 -17.79 16.42 -22.18
CA ARG A 22 -17.09 17.59 -22.73
C ARG A 22 -17.89 18.88 -22.47
N GLY A 23 -17.22 19.92 -21.99
CA GLY A 23 -17.85 21.18 -21.62
C GLY A 23 -18.45 21.23 -20.21
N THR A 24 -18.38 20.14 -19.42
CA THR A 24 -18.82 20.12 -18.03
C THR A 24 -17.63 20.17 -17.07
N ARG A 25 -17.84 20.76 -15.88
CA ARG A 25 -16.86 20.80 -14.81
C ARG A 25 -17.40 19.98 -13.63
N PRO A 26 -17.00 18.72 -13.45
CA PRO A 26 -17.48 17.92 -12.33
C PRO A 26 -17.02 18.54 -11.02
N SER A 27 -17.94 18.62 -10.04
CA SER A 27 -17.64 19.01 -8.67
C SER A 27 -17.31 17.78 -7.85
N ALA A 28 -16.38 17.90 -6.90
CA ALA A 28 -16.12 16.91 -5.89
C ALA A 28 -16.26 17.53 -4.51
N PRO A 29 -16.89 16.84 -3.55
CA PRO A 29 -17.02 17.34 -2.20
C PRO A 29 -15.62 17.35 -1.54
N LYS A 30 -15.37 18.42 -0.74
CA LYS A 30 -14.14 18.55 0.05
C LYS A 30 -14.48 18.40 1.52
N ASP A 31 -13.90 17.41 2.17
CA ASP A 31 -14.02 17.21 3.61
C ASP A 31 -12.90 17.97 4.34
N GLN A 32 -13.23 18.61 5.46
CA GLN A 32 -12.28 19.33 6.30
C GLN A 32 -11.92 18.57 7.58
N ARG A 33 -12.58 17.47 7.85
CA ARG A 33 -12.31 16.59 9.00
C ARG A 33 -10.96 15.89 8.81
N ARG A 34 -10.39 15.35 9.91
CA ARG A 34 -8.99 14.90 9.93
C ARG A 34 -8.78 13.44 10.30
N ALA A 35 -9.86 12.66 10.48
CA ALA A 35 -9.70 11.24 10.74
C ALA A 35 -8.96 10.55 9.59
N SER A 36 -8.04 9.67 9.92
CA SER A 36 -7.24 8.93 8.94
C SER A 36 -6.78 7.59 9.50
N ALA A 37 -6.59 6.62 8.62
CA ALA A 37 -5.96 5.34 8.88
C ALA A 37 -4.72 5.19 7.99
N TRP A 38 -3.83 4.28 8.37
CA TRP A 38 -2.69 3.87 7.59
C TRP A 38 -2.95 2.48 7.01
N ILE A 39 -2.76 2.35 5.72
CA ILE A 39 -2.75 1.06 5.05
C ILE A 39 -1.30 0.69 4.76
N PHE A 40 -0.87 -0.42 5.31
CA PHE A 40 0.41 -1.06 5.02
C PHE A 40 0.15 -2.09 3.93
N GLY A 41 0.94 -2.07 2.88
CA GLY A 41 0.77 -3.00 1.78
C GLY A 41 2.10 -3.52 1.26
N ALA A 42 2.13 -4.82 1.01
CA ALA A 42 3.24 -5.46 0.35
C ALA A 42 2.75 -6.31 -0.82
N ILE A 43 3.49 -6.31 -1.91
CA ILE A 43 3.18 -7.11 -3.09
C ILE A 43 4.36 -8.01 -3.47
N CYS A 44 4.04 -9.21 -3.93
CA CYS A 44 4.95 -10.10 -4.64
C CYS A 44 4.53 -10.15 -6.11
N PRO A 45 5.05 -9.25 -6.97
CA PRO A 45 4.58 -9.14 -8.35
C PRO A 45 4.76 -10.42 -9.17
N ALA A 46 5.84 -11.17 -8.91
CA ALA A 46 6.12 -12.43 -9.62
C ALA A 46 5.04 -13.50 -9.40
N GLU A 47 4.36 -13.45 -8.23
CA GLU A 47 3.33 -14.41 -7.86
C GLU A 47 1.92 -13.80 -7.89
N GLY A 48 1.80 -12.50 -8.16
CA GLY A 48 0.51 -11.80 -8.11
C GLY A 48 -0.12 -11.76 -6.72
N LYS A 49 0.69 -11.86 -5.66
CA LYS A 49 0.25 -11.87 -4.27
C LYS A 49 0.34 -10.48 -3.64
N GLY A 50 -0.52 -10.23 -2.68
CA GLY A 50 -0.47 -9.05 -1.82
C GLY A 50 -0.79 -9.40 -0.37
N ALA A 51 -0.08 -8.78 0.57
CA ALA A 51 -0.35 -8.81 2.00
C ALA A 51 -0.59 -7.39 2.49
N GLY A 52 -1.61 -7.16 3.31
CA GLY A 52 -1.91 -5.81 3.77
C GLY A 52 -2.71 -5.76 5.05
N ILE A 53 -2.49 -4.69 5.81
CA ILE A 53 -3.17 -4.43 7.08
C ILE A 53 -3.52 -2.95 7.20
N VAL A 54 -4.62 -2.63 7.84
CA VAL A 54 -5.06 -1.24 8.08
C VAL A 54 -4.97 -0.94 9.56
N LEU A 55 -4.19 0.07 9.92
CA LEU A 55 -3.88 0.40 11.30
C LEU A 55 -4.06 1.91 11.59
N PRO A 56 -4.32 2.29 12.86
CA PRO A 56 -4.52 3.68 13.23
C PRO A 56 -3.22 4.50 13.27
N ARG A 57 -2.07 3.83 13.38
CA ARG A 57 -0.76 4.46 13.55
C ARG A 57 0.25 3.85 12.58
N CYS A 58 1.29 4.65 12.27
CA CYS A 58 2.45 4.22 11.49
C CYS A 58 3.68 4.32 12.39
N ASN A 59 4.09 3.19 12.94
CA ASN A 59 5.20 3.04 13.87
C ASN A 59 5.82 1.63 13.78
N SER A 60 6.86 1.35 14.56
CA SER A 60 7.56 0.05 14.55
C SER A 60 6.68 -1.13 14.96
N GLU A 61 5.73 -0.93 15.89
CA GLU A 61 4.76 -1.95 16.29
C GLU A 61 3.84 -2.33 15.12
N ALA A 62 3.27 -1.32 14.45
CA ALA A 62 2.43 -1.51 13.27
C ALA A 62 3.19 -2.21 12.13
N MET A 63 4.46 -1.82 11.93
CA MET A 63 5.32 -2.47 10.94
C MET A 63 5.63 -3.92 11.30
N SER A 64 5.84 -4.24 12.58
CA SER A 64 6.05 -5.62 13.04
C SER A 64 4.82 -6.49 12.74
N LEU A 65 3.60 -6.00 13.01
CA LEU A 65 2.35 -6.70 12.65
C LEU A 65 2.24 -6.92 11.14
N HIS A 66 2.63 -5.91 10.34
CA HIS A 66 2.61 -6.06 8.89
C HIS A 66 3.64 -7.09 8.39
N LEU A 67 4.81 -7.15 9.01
CA LEU A 67 5.82 -8.17 8.70
C LEU A 67 5.31 -9.59 9.02
N GLU A 68 4.59 -9.76 10.12
CA GLU A 68 3.92 -11.03 10.46
C GLU A 68 2.90 -11.42 9.38
N GLU A 69 2.08 -10.47 8.92
CA GLU A 69 1.11 -10.69 7.85
C GLU A 69 1.81 -11.10 6.54
N ILE A 70 2.91 -10.43 6.16
CA ILE A 70 3.70 -10.81 4.98
C ILE A 70 4.27 -12.22 5.15
N ALA A 71 4.83 -12.54 6.34
CA ALA A 71 5.43 -13.84 6.63
C ALA A 71 4.44 -14.99 6.47
N PHE A 72 3.17 -14.75 6.81
CA PHE A 72 2.09 -15.73 6.62
C PHE A 72 1.81 -16.04 5.15
N HIS A 73 1.99 -15.05 4.25
CA HIS A 73 1.80 -15.21 2.81
C HIS A 73 3.01 -15.77 2.06
N VAL A 74 4.15 -15.92 2.72
CA VAL A 74 5.34 -16.57 2.16
C VAL A 74 5.13 -18.08 2.17
N ALA A 75 5.44 -18.74 1.04
CA ALA A 75 5.25 -20.17 0.92
C ALA A 75 6.09 -20.94 1.96
N PRO A 76 5.60 -22.07 2.50
CA PRO A 76 6.35 -22.90 3.44
C PRO A 76 7.74 -23.27 2.90
N GLY A 77 8.77 -23.06 3.71
CA GLY A 77 10.16 -23.32 3.32
C GLY A 77 10.80 -22.27 2.40
N ALA A 78 10.04 -21.26 1.98
CA ALA A 78 10.58 -20.13 1.21
C ALA A 78 11.05 -19.00 2.14
N HIS A 79 11.89 -18.12 1.59
CA HIS A 79 12.39 -16.93 2.27
C HIS A 79 12.08 -15.69 1.43
N ALA A 80 11.49 -14.67 2.06
CA ALA A 80 11.16 -13.41 1.40
C ALA A 80 12.28 -12.40 1.57
N VAL A 81 12.72 -11.79 0.46
CA VAL A 81 13.45 -10.54 0.50
C VAL A 81 12.42 -9.41 0.32
N LEU A 82 12.31 -8.54 1.31
CA LEU A 82 11.37 -7.44 1.35
C LEU A 82 12.08 -6.12 1.09
N ILE A 83 11.77 -5.52 -0.06
CA ILE A 83 12.24 -4.19 -0.43
C ILE A 83 11.31 -3.15 0.17
N LEU A 84 11.88 -2.14 0.85
CA LEU A 84 11.16 -1.05 1.51
C LEU A 84 12.01 0.22 1.50
N ASP A 85 11.41 1.36 1.80
CA ASP A 85 12.13 2.60 1.96
C ASP A 85 12.88 2.67 3.32
N GLN A 86 13.56 3.79 3.57
CA GLN A 86 14.29 4.02 4.81
C GLN A 86 13.49 4.89 5.80
N ALA A 87 12.19 4.66 5.95
CA ALA A 87 11.43 5.32 7.01
C ALA A 87 11.98 4.94 8.39
N GLY A 88 11.92 5.87 9.35
CA GLY A 88 12.56 5.70 10.65
C GLY A 88 12.14 4.46 11.43
N TRP A 89 10.91 4.00 11.26
CA TRP A 89 10.39 2.79 11.90
C TRP A 89 10.86 1.49 11.23
N HIS A 90 11.36 1.53 9.99
CA HIS A 90 11.91 0.36 9.29
C HIS A 90 13.28 -0.06 9.80
N GLY A 91 14.04 0.84 10.37
CA GLY A 91 15.36 0.58 10.97
C GLY A 91 15.37 0.62 12.51
N SER A 92 14.21 0.65 13.15
CA SER A 92 14.10 0.68 14.60
C SER A 92 14.61 -0.59 15.25
N ALA A 93 15.31 -0.47 16.38
CA ALA A 93 15.72 -1.61 17.21
C ALA A 93 14.52 -2.36 17.83
N GLU A 94 13.34 -1.74 17.85
CA GLU A 94 12.10 -2.35 18.35
C GLU A 94 11.37 -3.18 17.28
N LEU A 95 11.84 -3.14 16.02
CA LEU A 95 11.20 -3.85 14.93
C LEU A 95 11.42 -5.36 15.06
N VAL A 96 10.33 -6.10 15.11
CA VAL A 96 10.35 -7.58 15.11
C VAL A 96 10.24 -8.08 13.68
N VAL A 97 11.32 -8.71 13.19
CA VAL A 97 11.39 -9.24 11.83
C VAL A 97 11.25 -10.78 11.89
N PRO A 98 10.24 -11.38 11.22
CA PRO A 98 10.10 -12.82 11.14
C PRO A 98 11.31 -13.50 10.49
N ALA A 99 11.62 -14.74 10.93
CA ALA A 99 12.81 -15.47 10.50
C ALA A 99 12.85 -15.80 8.99
N ASN A 100 11.70 -15.81 8.33
CA ASN A 100 11.56 -16.04 6.88
C ASN A 100 11.55 -14.76 6.05
N ILE A 101 11.92 -13.60 6.63
CA ILE A 101 12.00 -12.30 5.93
C ILE A 101 13.39 -11.68 6.12
N THR A 102 13.96 -11.18 5.04
CA THR A 102 15.12 -10.28 5.07
C THR A 102 14.71 -8.91 4.53
N LEU A 103 14.95 -7.86 5.31
CA LEU A 103 14.70 -6.48 4.89
C LEU A 103 15.83 -6.00 3.99
N MET A 104 15.47 -5.38 2.87
CA MET A 104 16.40 -4.77 1.92
C MET A 104 15.97 -3.32 1.65
N PRO A 105 16.57 -2.35 2.37
CA PRO A 105 16.20 -0.95 2.20
C PRO A 105 16.64 -0.42 0.83
N LEU A 106 15.76 0.34 0.17
CA LEU A 106 16.05 1.10 -1.05
C LEU A 106 17.04 2.23 -0.75
N PRO A 107 17.76 2.73 -1.75
CA PRO A 107 18.52 3.97 -1.61
C PRO A 107 17.59 5.11 -1.13
N PRO A 108 18.10 6.05 -0.33
CA PRO A 108 17.29 7.16 0.16
C PRO A 108 16.77 8.02 -0.98
N ARG A 109 15.53 8.48 -0.86
CA ARG A 109 14.85 9.37 -1.83
C ARG A 109 14.69 8.80 -3.24
N CYS A 110 14.47 7.49 -3.36
CA CYS A 110 14.22 6.81 -4.63
C CYS A 110 12.83 6.13 -4.66
N PRO A 111 11.71 6.87 -4.48
CA PRO A 111 10.37 6.29 -4.48
C PRO A 111 10.00 5.64 -5.82
N GLU A 112 10.60 6.12 -6.92
CA GLU A 112 10.41 5.56 -8.25
C GLU A 112 10.84 4.09 -8.37
N LEU A 113 11.69 3.62 -7.48
CA LEU A 113 12.12 2.22 -7.40
C LEU A 113 11.13 1.32 -6.67
N ASN A 114 10.12 1.91 -6.00
CA ASN A 114 9.09 1.14 -5.30
C ASN A 114 7.76 1.14 -6.08
N PRO A 115 7.41 0.03 -6.76
CA PRO A 115 6.17 -0.05 -7.53
C PRO A 115 4.90 -0.03 -6.65
N VAL A 116 4.99 -0.18 -5.33
CA VAL A 116 3.85 -0.07 -4.42
C VAL A 116 3.26 1.34 -4.45
N GLU A 117 4.06 2.36 -4.74
CA GLU A 117 3.55 3.72 -4.99
C GLU A 117 2.51 3.76 -6.13
N ASN A 118 2.70 2.95 -7.18
CA ASN A 118 1.72 2.83 -8.25
C ASN A 118 0.47 2.04 -7.82
N VAL A 119 0.60 1.13 -6.86
CA VAL A 119 -0.56 0.47 -6.23
C VAL A 119 -1.42 1.50 -5.51
N TRP A 120 -0.80 2.39 -4.73
CA TRP A 120 -1.53 3.46 -4.05
C TRP A 120 -2.21 4.41 -5.04
N GLN A 121 -1.53 4.78 -6.11
CA GLN A 121 -2.14 5.61 -7.16
C GLN A 121 -3.33 4.90 -7.79
N PHE A 122 -3.20 3.62 -8.15
CA PHE A 122 -4.28 2.83 -8.72
C PHE A 122 -5.48 2.72 -7.76
N MET A 123 -5.25 2.45 -6.46
CA MET A 123 -6.32 2.35 -5.46
C MET A 123 -7.02 3.70 -5.24
N ARG A 124 -6.26 4.80 -5.21
CA ARG A 124 -6.84 6.15 -5.11
C ARG A 124 -7.72 6.46 -6.32
N ASP A 125 -7.23 6.22 -7.52
CA ASP A 125 -7.95 6.57 -8.75
C ASP A 125 -9.23 5.77 -8.93
N ASN A 126 -9.26 4.53 -8.46
CA ASN A 126 -10.39 3.64 -8.69
C ASN A 126 -11.37 3.57 -7.51
N TRP A 127 -10.88 3.62 -6.25
CA TRP A 127 -11.72 3.25 -5.11
C TRP A 127 -11.70 4.21 -3.92
N LEU A 128 -10.60 4.94 -3.68
CA LEU A 128 -10.39 5.68 -2.43
C LEU A 128 -10.51 7.21 -2.57
N SER A 129 -10.42 7.77 -3.77
CA SER A 129 -10.51 9.23 -3.98
C SER A 129 -11.92 9.72 -4.26
N ASN A 130 -12.12 11.04 -4.13
CA ASN A 130 -13.37 11.74 -4.40
C ASN A 130 -14.56 11.22 -3.54
N ARG A 131 -14.28 10.87 -2.29
CA ARG A 131 -15.25 10.38 -1.30
C ARG A 131 -15.28 11.28 -0.08
N ILE A 132 -16.41 11.26 0.62
CA ILE A 132 -16.53 11.73 2.00
C ILE A 132 -16.63 10.50 2.88
N PHE A 133 -15.63 10.27 3.72
CA PHE A 133 -15.69 9.22 4.74
C PHE A 133 -16.48 9.70 5.94
N LYS A 134 -17.48 8.92 6.37
CA LYS A 134 -18.40 9.28 7.44
C LYS A 134 -17.73 9.24 8.82
N SER A 135 -16.87 8.24 9.05
CA SER A 135 -16.18 7.96 10.31
C SER A 135 -14.80 7.37 10.08
N TYR A 136 -14.07 7.09 11.15
CA TYR A 136 -12.84 6.31 11.11
C TYR A 136 -13.10 4.88 10.61
N ASP A 137 -14.13 4.22 11.11
CA ASP A 137 -14.48 2.85 10.70
C ASP A 137 -14.83 2.78 9.22
N ASP A 138 -15.52 3.79 8.70
CA ASP A 138 -15.82 3.91 7.27
C ASP A 138 -14.53 4.05 6.41
N ILE A 139 -13.48 4.70 6.94
CA ILE A 139 -12.16 4.74 6.30
C ILE A 139 -11.53 3.35 6.27
N VAL A 140 -11.54 2.64 7.41
CA VAL A 140 -10.98 1.28 7.53
C VAL A 140 -11.69 0.33 6.58
N ASP A 141 -13.03 0.32 6.58
CA ASP A 141 -13.84 -0.54 5.70
C ASP A 141 -13.52 -0.32 4.22
N HIS A 142 -13.37 0.95 3.82
CA HIS A 142 -13.03 1.27 2.43
C HIS A 142 -11.59 0.90 2.07
N CYS A 143 -10.65 1.03 3.00
CA CYS A 143 -9.27 0.59 2.79
C CYS A 143 -9.21 -0.94 2.63
N CYS A 144 -9.87 -1.69 3.51
CA CYS A 144 -9.96 -3.15 3.44
C CYS A 144 -10.64 -3.60 2.15
N PHE A 145 -11.78 -2.98 1.79
CA PHE A 145 -12.45 -3.26 0.53
C PHE A 145 -11.56 -3.04 -0.69
N ALA A 146 -10.86 -1.91 -0.74
CA ALA A 146 -10.00 -1.56 -1.87
C ALA A 146 -8.79 -2.51 -1.97
N TRP A 147 -8.19 -2.88 -0.83
CA TRP A 147 -7.08 -3.83 -0.78
C TRP A 147 -7.52 -5.22 -1.22
N ASN A 148 -8.62 -5.74 -0.67
CA ASN A 148 -9.15 -7.05 -1.04
C ASN A 148 -9.50 -7.10 -2.54
N LYS A 149 -10.10 -6.03 -3.07
CA LYS A 149 -10.36 -5.92 -4.51
C LYS A 149 -9.10 -5.95 -5.38
N LEU A 150 -7.98 -5.44 -4.87
CA LEU A 150 -6.70 -5.53 -5.56
C LEU A 150 -6.15 -6.97 -5.52
N VAL A 151 -6.18 -7.59 -4.33
CA VAL A 151 -5.67 -8.96 -4.12
C VAL A 151 -6.45 -10.00 -4.92
N ASP A 152 -7.76 -9.80 -5.09
CA ASP A 152 -8.62 -10.61 -5.96
C ASP A 152 -8.26 -10.50 -7.46
N GLN A 153 -7.29 -9.64 -7.81
CA GLN A 153 -6.83 -9.41 -9.18
C GLN A 153 -5.30 -9.62 -9.31
N PRO A 154 -4.80 -10.88 -9.20
CA PRO A 154 -3.36 -11.16 -9.27
C PRO A 154 -2.68 -10.56 -10.49
N TRP A 155 -3.35 -10.63 -11.66
CA TRP A 155 -2.85 -10.03 -12.91
C TRP A 155 -2.64 -8.51 -12.81
N LYS A 156 -3.41 -7.81 -11.96
CA LYS A 156 -3.27 -6.38 -11.73
C LYS A 156 -2.02 -6.09 -10.90
N ILE A 157 -1.79 -6.87 -9.85
CA ILE A 157 -0.57 -6.79 -9.04
C ILE A 157 0.65 -7.03 -9.93
N MET A 158 0.62 -8.07 -10.75
CA MET A 158 1.67 -8.37 -11.72
C MET A 158 1.89 -7.20 -12.68
N SER A 159 0.83 -6.69 -13.30
CA SER A 159 0.92 -5.58 -14.28
C SER A 159 1.46 -4.28 -13.67
N ILE A 160 1.15 -3.98 -12.41
CA ILE A 160 1.64 -2.78 -11.72
C ILE A 160 3.07 -2.97 -11.25
N GLY A 161 3.39 -4.14 -10.68
CA GLY A 161 4.65 -4.42 -10.02
C GLY A 161 5.77 -4.91 -10.94
N LEU A 162 5.42 -5.55 -12.07
CA LEU A 162 6.38 -6.08 -13.06
C LEU A 162 6.67 -5.03 -14.12
N ARG A 163 7.41 -3.99 -13.76
CA ARG A 163 7.87 -3.00 -14.73
C ARG A 163 9.21 -3.40 -15.34
N PRO A 164 9.53 -3.03 -16.63
CA PRO A 164 10.77 -3.46 -17.29
C PRO A 164 12.04 -3.16 -16.48
N TRP A 165 12.09 -2.02 -15.80
CA TRP A 165 13.21 -1.63 -14.95
C TRP A 165 13.29 -2.41 -13.62
N ALA A 166 12.20 -3.06 -13.20
CA ALA A 166 12.16 -3.89 -11.99
C ALA A 166 12.46 -5.38 -12.25
N HIS A 167 12.70 -5.75 -13.52
CA HIS A 167 12.93 -7.12 -13.97
C HIS A 167 14.34 -7.40 -14.45
N GLY A 168 15.21 -6.43 -14.45
CA GLY A 168 16.54 -6.53 -15.05
C GLY A 168 17.59 -7.27 -14.23
N PHE A 169 17.17 -8.20 -13.34
CA PHE A 169 18.10 -8.98 -12.52
C PHE A 169 17.73 -10.44 -12.51
#